data_6e8871403e3a66c974597007b63fb878
#
_entry.id   6e8871403e3a66c974597007b63fb878
#
_cell.length_a   1.000
_cell.length_b   1.000
_cell.length_c   1.000
_cell.angle_alpha   90.00
_cell.angle_beta   90.00
_cell.angle_gamma   90.00
#
_symmetry.space_group_name_H-M   'P 1'
#
loop_
_entity.id
_entity.type
_entity.pdbx_description
1 polymer ?
#
loop_
_entity_poly.entity_id
_entity_poly.type
_entity_poly.pdbx_seq_one_letter_code
_entity_poly.pdbx_strand_id
1 'polypeptide(L)'
;MNRVKKMMKAREAGSLLFLVLLILLVGLVNKDFWQPASLLNCLNDSVVFTLLAVGIAFVILTGEIDVSIGATLGMSAAVGATILRDGGSVVTAVLAAVSVGAVIGLVLSLIHI
;
A
#
# COMPACT_ATOMS: atom_id res chain seq x y z
N MET A 1 -17.78 -25.66 -11.95
CA MET A 1 -17.76 -24.52 -11.01
C MET A 1 -17.05 -24.79 -9.67
N ASN A 2 -16.99 -26.05 -9.19
CA ASN A 2 -16.39 -26.37 -7.88
C ASN A 2 -14.85 -26.44 -7.84
N ARG A 3 -14.18 -26.79 -8.92
CA ARG A 3 -12.71 -26.90 -8.94
C ARG A 3 -12.01 -25.54 -8.87
N VAL A 4 -12.50 -24.53 -9.59
CA VAL A 4 -11.92 -23.17 -9.58
C VAL A 4 -12.09 -22.53 -8.20
N LYS A 5 -13.27 -22.63 -7.57
CA LYS A 5 -13.50 -22.16 -6.19
C LYS A 5 -12.59 -22.87 -5.17
N LYS A 6 -12.31 -24.15 -5.35
CA LYS A 6 -11.41 -24.93 -4.47
C LYS A 6 -9.95 -24.51 -4.64
N MET A 7 -9.53 -24.20 -5.87
CA MET A 7 -8.17 -23.69 -6.16
C MET A 7 -7.97 -22.27 -5.62
N MET A 8 -8.95 -21.39 -5.76
CA MET A 8 -8.90 -20.03 -5.18
C MET A 8 -8.81 -20.10 -3.65
N LYS A 9 -9.67 -20.88 -2.98
CA LYS A 9 -9.58 -21.11 -1.53
C LYS A 9 -8.23 -21.67 -1.07
N ALA A 10 -7.61 -22.56 -1.85
CA ALA A 10 -6.29 -23.10 -1.50
C ALA A 10 -5.17 -22.07 -1.61
N ARG A 11 -5.23 -21.15 -2.59
CA ARG A 11 -4.25 -20.05 -2.73
C ARG A 11 -4.39 -19.01 -1.63
N GLU A 12 -5.61 -18.62 -1.31
CA GLU A 12 -5.91 -17.70 -0.20
C GLU A 12 -5.50 -18.30 1.15
N ALA A 13 -5.78 -19.60 1.36
CA ALA A 13 -5.37 -20.31 2.57
C ALA A 13 -3.85 -20.38 2.71
N GLY A 14 -3.11 -20.53 1.61
CA GLY A 14 -1.64 -20.52 1.61
C GLY A 14 -1.06 -19.17 2.03
N SER A 15 -1.60 -18.08 1.51
CA SER A 15 -1.18 -16.72 1.89
C SER A 15 -1.49 -16.41 3.35
N LEU A 16 -2.65 -16.85 3.83
CA LEU A 16 -3.08 -16.65 5.20
C LEU A 16 -2.23 -17.49 6.19
N LEU A 17 -1.93 -18.73 5.82
CA LEU A 17 -1.03 -19.58 6.59
C LEU A 17 0.36 -18.98 6.68
N PHE A 18 0.90 -18.49 5.56
CA PHE A 18 2.20 -17.81 5.50
C PHE A 18 2.22 -16.59 6.42
N LEU A 19 1.18 -15.76 6.37
CA LEU A 19 1.04 -14.58 7.24
C LEU A 19 1.05 -14.96 8.72
N VAL A 20 0.26 -15.98 9.11
CA VAL A 20 0.19 -16.46 10.49
C VAL A 20 1.56 -16.98 10.96
N LEU A 21 2.24 -17.79 10.13
CA LEU A 21 3.58 -18.29 10.44
C LEU A 21 4.58 -17.15 10.61
N LEU A 22 4.51 -16.14 9.76
CA LEU A 22 5.40 -14.97 9.82
C LEU A 22 5.18 -14.16 11.11
N ILE A 23 3.91 -13.90 11.49
CA ILE A 23 3.56 -13.23 12.75
C ILE A 23 4.08 -14.02 13.96
N LEU A 24 3.89 -15.34 13.97
CA LEU A 24 4.39 -16.20 15.05
C LEU A 24 5.92 -16.17 15.12
N LEU A 25 6.61 -16.27 13.99
CA LEU A 25 8.08 -16.22 13.92
C LEU A 25 8.62 -14.89 14.46
N VAL A 26 8.07 -13.75 14.00
CA VAL A 26 8.48 -12.43 14.47
C VAL A 26 8.21 -12.28 15.97
N GLY A 27 7.03 -12.72 16.44
CA GLY A 27 6.66 -12.66 17.85
C GLY A 27 7.50 -13.57 18.76
N LEU A 28 8.08 -14.66 18.23
CA LEU A 28 9.01 -15.52 18.97
C LEU A 28 10.41 -14.90 19.07
N VAL A 29 10.86 -14.24 18.00
CA VAL A 29 12.19 -13.59 17.96
C VAL A 29 12.19 -12.29 18.77
N ASN A 30 11.12 -11.51 18.66
CA ASN A 30 10.99 -10.24 19.36
C ASN A 30 9.70 -10.19 20.19
N LYS A 31 9.85 -10.30 21.52
CA LYS A 31 8.72 -10.26 22.46
C LYS A 31 8.00 -8.92 22.48
N ASP A 32 8.70 -7.82 22.15
CA ASP A 32 8.10 -6.48 22.08
C ASP A 32 7.10 -6.34 20.94
N PHE A 33 7.13 -7.25 19.98
CA PHE A 33 6.13 -7.30 18.91
C PHE A 33 4.69 -7.45 19.45
N TRP A 34 4.50 -8.18 20.55
CA TRP A 34 3.19 -8.40 21.16
C TRP A 34 2.69 -7.23 21.99
N GLN A 35 3.48 -6.18 22.17
CA GLN A 35 3.02 -4.99 22.87
C GLN A 35 1.90 -4.31 22.08
N PRO A 36 0.84 -3.78 22.76
CA PRO A 36 -0.27 -3.11 22.08
C PRO A 36 0.17 -1.97 21.17
N ALA A 37 1.21 -1.22 21.57
CA ALA A 37 1.76 -0.14 20.77
C ALA A 37 2.37 -0.65 19.44
N SER A 38 3.11 -1.74 19.47
CA SER A 38 3.71 -2.35 18.28
C SER A 38 2.64 -2.87 17.33
N LEU A 39 1.59 -3.51 17.85
CA LEU A 39 0.49 -4.01 17.05
C LEU A 39 -0.32 -2.85 16.41
N LEU A 40 -0.56 -1.77 17.16
CA LEU A 40 -1.22 -0.59 16.62
C LEU A 40 -0.41 0.08 15.51
N ASN A 41 0.91 0.20 15.68
CA ASN A 41 1.80 0.71 14.64
C ASN A 41 1.75 -0.17 13.38
N CYS A 42 1.81 -1.48 13.55
CA CYS A 42 1.69 -2.43 12.44
C CYS A 42 0.36 -2.30 11.69
N LEU A 43 -0.75 -2.09 12.41
CA LEU A 43 -2.07 -1.85 11.82
C LEU A 43 -2.11 -0.51 11.08
N ASN A 44 -1.57 0.56 11.66
CA ASN A 44 -1.50 1.87 11.01
C ASN A 44 -0.70 1.82 9.71
N ASP A 45 0.46 1.19 9.72
CA ASP A 45 1.29 1.02 8.51
C ASP A 45 0.55 0.18 7.46
N SER A 46 -0.19 -0.85 7.89
CA SER A 46 -0.97 -1.71 7.00
C SER A 46 -2.06 -0.94 6.22
N VAL A 47 -2.59 0.15 6.76
CA VAL A 47 -3.58 0.99 6.05
C VAL A 47 -2.99 1.57 4.77
N VAL A 48 -1.77 2.10 4.82
CA VAL A 48 -1.09 2.67 3.65
C VAL A 48 -0.87 1.60 2.58
N PHE A 49 -0.32 0.44 2.99
CA PHE A 49 -0.10 -0.67 2.06
C PHE A 49 -1.40 -1.23 1.48
N THR A 50 -2.49 -1.23 2.24
CA THR A 50 -3.81 -1.66 1.77
C THR A 50 -4.34 -0.73 0.67
N LEU A 51 -4.23 0.59 0.88
CA LEU A 51 -4.63 1.57 -0.14
C LEU A 51 -3.82 1.43 -1.42
N LEU A 52 -2.50 1.24 -1.30
CA LEU A 52 -1.62 0.97 -2.45
C LEU A 52 -1.99 -0.33 -3.15
N ALA A 53 -2.26 -1.41 -2.41
CA ALA A 53 -2.65 -2.69 -2.97
C ALA A 53 -3.97 -2.60 -3.76
N VAL A 54 -4.93 -1.83 -3.28
CA VAL A 54 -6.18 -1.56 -4.03
C VAL A 54 -5.89 -0.82 -5.33
N GLY A 55 -5.04 0.21 -5.31
CA GLY A 55 -4.63 0.94 -6.52
C GLY A 55 -3.95 0.01 -7.54
N ILE A 56 -2.98 -0.79 -7.08
CA ILE A 56 -2.29 -1.77 -7.94
C ILE A 56 -3.25 -2.82 -8.50
N ALA A 57 -4.22 -3.26 -7.70
CA ALA A 57 -5.21 -4.24 -8.15
C ALA A 57 -6.01 -3.73 -9.35
N PHE A 58 -6.39 -2.45 -9.38
CA PHE A 58 -7.05 -1.86 -10.54
C PHE A 58 -6.16 -1.89 -11.78
N VAL A 59 -4.88 -1.54 -11.66
CA VAL A 59 -3.93 -1.58 -12.78
C VAL A 59 -3.76 -3.01 -13.30
N ILE A 60 -3.62 -4.00 -12.42
CA ILE A 60 -3.50 -5.41 -12.82
C ILE A 60 -4.77 -5.90 -13.51
N LEU A 61 -5.95 -5.45 -13.08
CA LEU A 61 -7.23 -5.81 -13.70
C LEU A 61 -7.37 -5.28 -15.14
N THR A 62 -6.73 -4.15 -15.45
CA THR A 62 -6.66 -3.62 -16.83
C THR A 62 -5.62 -4.35 -17.69
N GLY A 63 -4.85 -5.27 -17.11
CA GLY A 63 -3.82 -6.04 -17.81
C GLY A 63 -2.48 -5.31 -17.94
N GLU A 64 -2.31 -4.21 -17.23
CA GLU A 64 -1.09 -3.39 -17.24
C GLU A 64 -0.20 -3.67 -16.03
N ILE A 65 1.07 -3.28 -16.12
CA ILE A 65 2.03 -3.36 -15.03
C ILE A 65 2.55 -1.95 -14.76
N ASP A 66 2.20 -1.39 -13.61
CA ASP A 66 2.70 -0.09 -13.18
C ASP A 66 3.84 -0.26 -12.17
N VAL A 67 5.07 -0.03 -12.64
CA VAL A 67 6.29 -0.05 -11.81
C VAL A 67 6.54 1.30 -11.15
N SER A 68 5.82 2.36 -11.58
CA SER A 68 6.04 3.74 -11.12
C SER A 68 5.39 4.06 -9.77
N ILE A 69 4.55 3.16 -9.25
CA ILE A 69 3.71 3.41 -8.06
C ILE A 69 4.55 3.79 -6.83
N GLY A 70 5.73 3.16 -6.66
CA GLY A 70 6.65 3.50 -5.57
C GLY A 70 7.25 4.89 -5.70
N ALA A 71 7.61 5.28 -6.92
CA ALA A 71 8.15 6.61 -7.22
C ALA A 71 7.08 7.69 -7.05
N THR A 72 5.87 7.43 -7.52
CA THR A 72 4.70 8.32 -7.37
C THR A 72 4.37 8.54 -5.90
N LEU A 73 4.34 7.47 -5.10
CA LEU A 73 4.13 7.56 -3.66
C LEU A 73 5.21 8.40 -2.98
N GLY A 74 6.50 8.12 -3.29
CA GLY A 74 7.63 8.84 -2.70
C GLY A 74 7.59 10.33 -3.04
N MET A 75 7.29 10.68 -4.29
CA MET A 75 7.22 12.07 -4.73
C MET A 75 6.03 12.81 -4.10
N SER A 76 4.86 12.19 -4.07
CA SER A 76 3.66 12.75 -3.43
C SER A 76 3.88 12.97 -1.93
N ALA A 77 4.47 11.99 -1.24
CA ALA A 77 4.80 12.10 0.17
C ALA A 77 5.83 13.20 0.45
N ALA A 78 6.85 13.33 -0.38
CA ALA A 78 7.87 14.37 -0.24
C ALA A 78 7.28 15.79 -0.36
N VAL A 79 6.38 16.01 -1.33
CA VAL A 79 5.68 17.29 -1.49
C VAL A 79 4.80 17.59 -0.28
N GLY A 80 3.99 16.63 0.16
CA GLY A 80 3.16 16.81 1.35
C GLY A 80 3.96 17.10 2.62
N ALA A 81 5.05 16.35 2.83
CA ALA A 81 5.94 16.54 3.98
C ALA A 81 6.66 17.90 3.95
N THR A 82 7.05 18.38 2.77
CA THR A 82 7.66 19.72 2.61
C THR A 82 6.69 20.83 3.03
N ILE A 83 5.43 20.74 2.58
CA ILE A 83 4.41 21.72 2.96
C ILE A 83 4.18 21.74 4.47
N LEU A 84 4.11 20.57 5.11
CA LEU A 84 3.93 20.45 6.57
C LEU A 84 5.15 21.02 7.32
N ARG A 85 6.35 20.70 6.86
CA ARG A 85 7.60 21.23 7.44
C ARG A 85 7.68 22.75 7.38
N ASP A 86 7.21 23.35 6.30
CA ASP A 86 7.24 24.79 6.08
C ASP A 86 6.04 25.51 6.77
N GLY A 87 5.29 24.82 7.63
CA GLY A 87 4.20 25.37 8.42
C GLY A 87 2.85 25.42 7.71
N GLY A 88 2.72 24.76 6.58
CA GLY A 88 1.45 24.63 5.85
C GLY A 88 0.43 23.72 6.58
N SER A 89 -0.83 23.87 6.21
CA SER A 89 -1.91 23.07 6.82
C SER A 89 -1.90 21.61 6.30
N VAL A 90 -2.44 20.69 7.11
CA VAL A 90 -2.61 19.29 6.70
C VAL A 90 -3.48 19.18 5.44
N VAL A 91 -4.51 20.02 5.33
CA VAL A 91 -5.40 20.02 4.17
C VAL A 91 -4.64 20.39 2.90
N THR A 92 -3.81 21.44 2.95
CA THR A 92 -3.00 21.85 1.79
C THR A 92 -1.96 20.80 1.42
N ALA A 93 -1.34 20.15 2.40
CA ALA A 93 -0.38 19.08 2.17
C ALA A 93 -1.02 17.86 1.48
N VAL A 94 -2.22 17.44 1.94
CA VAL A 94 -2.96 16.33 1.33
C VAL A 94 -3.41 16.68 -0.09
N LEU A 95 -3.97 17.86 -0.31
CA LEU A 95 -4.40 18.30 -1.65
C LEU A 95 -3.23 18.36 -2.62
N ALA A 96 -2.09 18.86 -2.20
CA ALA A 96 -0.88 18.92 -3.03
C ALA A 96 -0.37 17.50 -3.34
N ALA A 97 -0.28 16.61 -2.36
CA ALA A 97 0.16 15.23 -2.57
C ALA A 97 -0.76 14.48 -3.55
N VAL A 98 -2.09 14.62 -3.40
CA VAL A 98 -3.07 14.03 -4.32
C VAL A 98 -2.93 14.63 -5.72
N SER A 99 -2.74 15.94 -5.84
CA SER A 99 -2.56 16.62 -7.13
C SER A 99 -1.32 16.11 -7.87
N VAL A 100 -0.20 15.94 -7.16
CA VAL A 100 1.05 15.39 -7.72
C VAL A 100 0.80 13.96 -8.23
N GLY A 101 0.18 13.11 -7.42
CA GLY A 101 -0.15 11.74 -7.84
C GLY A 101 -1.06 11.71 -9.07
N ALA A 102 -2.08 12.56 -9.11
CA ALA A 102 -3.00 12.66 -10.26
C ALA A 102 -2.29 13.14 -11.54
N VAL A 103 -1.40 14.13 -11.45
CA VAL A 103 -0.63 14.64 -12.59
C VAL A 103 0.31 13.56 -13.12
N ILE A 104 1.03 12.86 -12.24
CA ILE A 104 1.91 11.75 -12.65
C ILE A 104 1.09 10.66 -13.33
N GLY A 105 -0.05 10.25 -12.76
CA GLY A 105 -0.93 9.24 -13.35
C GLY A 105 -1.45 9.65 -14.73
N LEU A 106 -1.85 10.91 -14.90
CA LEU A 106 -2.26 11.45 -16.20
C LEU A 106 -1.12 11.39 -17.23
N VAL A 107 0.08 11.83 -16.86
CA VAL A 107 1.24 11.80 -17.76
C VAL A 107 1.58 10.37 -18.16
N LEU A 108 1.58 9.43 -17.22
CA LEU A 108 1.82 8.02 -17.51
C LEU A 108 0.74 7.43 -18.43
N SER A 109 -0.52 7.78 -18.20
CA SER A 109 -1.63 7.37 -19.06
C SER A 109 -1.48 7.88 -20.50
N LEU A 110 -1.03 9.13 -20.67
CA LEU A 110 -0.81 9.73 -22.01
C LEU A 110 0.40 9.10 -22.73
N ILE A 111 1.42 8.67 -21.99
CA ILE A 111 2.60 8.00 -22.57
C ILE A 111 2.25 6.57 -23.01
N HIS A 112 1.28 5.94 -22.35
CA HIS A 112 0.89 4.55 -22.62
C HIS A 112 -0.05 4.38 -23.83
N ILE A 113 -0.63 5.48 -24.34
CA ILE A 113 -1.42 5.50 -25.57
C ILE A 113 -0.50 5.54 -26.81
#